data_c3a46c66a1d14c5d1cd1e8ca7b108164
#
_entry.id   c3a46c66a1d14c5d1cd1e8ca7b108164
#
_cell.length_a   1.000
_cell.length_b   1.000
_cell.length_c   1.000
_cell.angle_alpha   90.00
_cell.angle_beta   90.00
_cell.angle_gamma   90.00
#
_symmetry.space_group_name_H-M   'P 1'
#
loop_
_entity.id
_entity.type
_entity.pdbx_description
1 polymer ?
#
loop_
_entity_poly.entity_id
_entity_poly.type
_entity_poly.pdbx_seq_one_letter_code
_entity_poly.pdbx_strand_id
1 'polypeptide(L)'
;MVRGLKTDDMKKPSQEEYAAMSPEEKNYWFIMVQRMHQTMWGINPHMAEWYDQETVEATVREIVSFFGLPMPKMQEVENTVAKISTNEDSQETELFYNLKQMQDKSLNNTDALKLCIAHELCHQALRDTMFWIFPNELWIQELACDIVAGAYAEKYFLATNKYKWVINMKDATPTHPEGKLRILAVDYGRENYLQVMSEGDTPLLDRILSLVPPFVYEHMLELAKSWEMVQDLDWEKTFFNPPPPKPLDIDSLPDTNLIKQAVLRHRAQLKEKEK
;
A
#
# COMPACT_ATOMS: atom_id res chain seq x y z
N MET A 1 -10.15 21.17 6.87
CA MET A 1 -11.16 20.11 6.72
C MET A 1 -11.58 20.09 5.25
N VAL A 2 -10.85 19.34 4.41
CA VAL A 2 -11.16 19.16 2.99
C VAL A 2 -12.09 17.94 2.93
N ARG A 3 -13.38 18.17 2.69
CA ARG A 3 -14.35 17.10 2.44
C ARG A 3 -13.89 16.33 1.20
N GLY A 4 -13.83 15.01 1.29
CA GLY A 4 -13.61 14.14 0.15
C GLY A 4 -14.63 14.49 -0.96
N LEU A 5 -14.17 15.14 -2.01
CA LEU A 5 -14.97 15.50 -3.16
C LEU A 5 -15.28 14.20 -3.93
N LYS A 6 -16.55 13.81 -3.92
CA LYS A 6 -17.04 12.81 -4.87
C LYS A 6 -16.85 13.39 -6.27
N THR A 7 -16.38 12.59 -7.20
CA THR A 7 -16.12 12.97 -8.61
C THR A 7 -17.31 13.61 -9.31
N ASP A 8 -18.53 13.35 -8.83
CA ASP A 8 -19.78 13.89 -9.39
C ASP A 8 -20.06 15.37 -9.03
N ASP A 9 -19.34 15.92 -8.05
CA ASP A 9 -19.54 17.30 -7.56
C ASP A 9 -18.51 18.31 -8.11
N MET A 10 -17.60 17.90 -8.98
CA MET A 10 -16.53 18.78 -9.46
C MET A 10 -17.03 19.73 -10.55
N LYS A 11 -17.56 20.84 -10.13
CA LYS A 11 -17.83 21.98 -11.01
C LYS A 11 -16.50 22.60 -11.45
N LYS A 12 -16.33 22.76 -12.78
CA LYS A 12 -15.17 23.48 -13.33
C LYS A 12 -15.12 24.89 -12.70
N PRO A 13 -14.01 25.30 -12.08
CA PRO A 13 -13.90 26.64 -11.52
C PRO A 13 -14.04 27.70 -12.64
N SER A 14 -14.61 28.82 -12.30
CA SER A 14 -14.59 30.00 -13.18
C SER A 14 -13.16 30.50 -13.36
N GLN A 15 -12.94 31.36 -14.36
CA GLN A 15 -11.62 31.97 -14.55
C GLN A 15 -11.17 32.79 -13.32
N GLU A 16 -12.09 33.42 -12.63
CA GLU A 16 -11.81 34.21 -11.42
C GLU A 16 -11.45 33.31 -10.24
N GLU A 17 -12.22 32.24 -10.03
CA GLU A 17 -11.93 31.23 -9.00
C GLU A 17 -10.56 30.55 -9.22
N TYR A 18 -10.26 30.16 -10.47
CA TYR A 18 -8.96 29.57 -10.81
C TYR A 18 -7.81 30.58 -10.62
N ALA A 19 -8.01 31.85 -10.99
CA ALA A 19 -7.01 32.89 -10.80
C ALA A 19 -6.68 33.13 -9.31
N ALA A 20 -7.69 33.03 -8.44
CA ALA A 20 -7.56 33.22 -6.99
C ALA A 20 -6.94 32.04 -6.24
N MET A 21 -6.83 30.86 -6.88
CA MET A 21 -6.22 29.67 -6.28
C MET A 21 -4.72 29.86 -6.02
N SER A 22 -4.24 29.29 -4.91
CA SER A 22 -2.80 29.15 -4.63
C SER A 22 -2.10 28.29 -5.70
N PRO A 23 -0.77 28.36 -5.81
CA PRO A 23 0.00 27.47 -6.70
C PRO A 23 -0.27 25.99 -6.43
N GLU A 24 -0.42 25.60 -5.15
CA GLU A 24 -0.73 24.24 -4.72
C GLU A 24 -2.12 23.80 -5.16
N GLU A 25 -3.12 24.65 -5.00
CA GLU A 25 -4.50 24.40 -5.45
C GLU A 25 -4.59 24.30 -6.97
N LYS A 26 -3.89 25.17 -7.72
CA LYS A 26 -3.79 25.09 -9.18
C LYS A 26 -3.16 23.78 -9.64
N ASN A 27 -2.07 23.37 -8.99
CA ASN A 27 -1.41 22.10 -9.29
C ASN A 27 -2.34 20.91 -8.99
N TYR A 28 -3.00 20.91 -7.84
CA TYR A 28 -3.99 19.89 -7.47
C TYR A 28 -5.13 19.84 -8.51
N TRP A 29 -5.68 21.00 -8.91
CA TRP A 29 -6.73 21.11 -9.92
C TRP A 29 -6.27 20.54 -11.27
N PHE A 30 -5.09 20.95 -11.73
CA PHE A 30 -4.50 20.46 -12.98
C PHE A 30 -4.37 18.93 -13.01
N ILE A 31 -3.88 18.34 -11.93
CA ILE A 31 -3.72 16.90 -11.78
C ILE A 31 -5.08 16.20 -11.76
N MET A 32 -6.07 16.75 -11.04
CA MET A 32 -7.44 16.21 -11.01
C MET A 32 -8.09 16.24 -12.40
N VAL A 33 -7.90 17.29 -13.17
CA VAL A 33 -8.39 17.38 -14.57
C VAL A 33 -7.70 16.33 -15.46
N GLN A 34 -6.41 16.15 -15.31
CA GLN A 34 -5.69 15.08 -16.04
C GLN A 34 -6.22 13.70 -15.68
N ARG A 35 -6.46 13.40 -14.38
CA ARG A 35 -7.07 12.15 -13.94
C ARG A 35 -8.47 11.94 -14.52
N MET A 36 -9.33 12.96 -14.51
CA MET A 36 -10.64 12.89 -15.13
C MET A 36 -10.56 12.55 -16.62
N HIS A 37 -9.66 13.20 -17.36
CA HIS A 37 -9.42 12.88 -18.76
C HIS A 37 -8.97 11.43 -18.96
N GLN A 38 -8.04 10.95 -18.15
CA GLN A 38 -7.57 9.57 -18.19
C GLN A 38 -8.69 8.55 -17.91
N THR A 39 -9.57 8.86 -16.94
CA THR A 39 -10.69 7.98 -16.57
C THR A 39 -11.81 8.00 -17.61
N MET A 40 -12.17 9.19 -18.11
CA MET A 40 -13.30 9.35 -19.05
C MET A 40 -13.00 8.83 -20.47
N TRP A 41 -11.76 8.96 -20.94
CA TRP A 41 -11.42 8.59 -22.32
C TRP A 41 -10.80 7.22 -22.47
N GLY A 42 -10.55 6.50 -21.36
CA GLY A 42 -9.85 5.21 -21.39
C GLY A 42 -8.44 5.28 -21.99
N ILE A 43 -8.00 6.48 -22.32
CA ILE A 43 -6.69 6.76 -22.88
C ILE A 43 -5.75 6.92 -21.69
N ASN A 44 -5.18 5.81 -21.24
CA ASN A 44 -3.96 5.89 -20.47
C ASN A 44 -2.84 6.23 -21.47
N PRO A 45 -2.26 7.45 -21.46
CA PRO A 45 -1.15 7.79 -22.34
C PRO A 45 0.07 6.88 -22.12
N HIS A 46 0.10 6.13 -21.05
CA HIS A 46 1.10 5.13 -20.70
C HIS A 46 0.68 3.69 -21.04
N MET A 47 -0.13 3.49 -22.07
CA MET A 47 -0.42 2.14 -22.56
C MET A 47 0.86 1.49 -23.07
N ALA A 48 1.32 0.47 -22.36
CA ALA A 48 2.46 -0.37 -22.72
C ALA A 48 3.78 0.40 -22.89
N GLU A 49 4.17 1.19 -21.89
CA GLU A 49 5.54 1.68 -21.82
C GLU A 49 6.49 0.51 -21.55
N TRP A 50 7.39 0.28 -22.49
CA TRP A 50 8.54 -0.57 -22.27
C TRP A 50 9.55 0.22 -21.43
N TYR A 51 9.81 -0.23 -20.21
CA TYR A 51 10.83 0.35 -19.36
C TYR A 51 12.05 -0.57 -19.32
N ASP A 52 13.21 0.04 -19.18
CA ASP A 52 14.50 -0.62 -19.07
C ASP A 52 14.97 -0.70 -17.61
N GLN A 53 16.14 -1.27 -17.42
CA GLN A 53 16.77 -1.38 -16.12
C GLN A 53 16.98 0.00 -15.47
N GLU A 54 17.36 1.01 -16.25
CA GLU A 54 17.61 2.36 -15.72
C GLU A 54 16.32 2.97 -15.14
N THR A 55 15.18 2.73 -15.79
CA THR A 55 13.86 3.13 -15.29
C THR A 55 13.53 2.45 -13.97
N VAL A 56 13.79 1.14 -13.83
CA VAL A 56 13.59 0.40 -12.58
C VAL A 56 14.49 0.95 -11.47
N GLU A 57 15.76 1.15 -11.75
CA GLU A 57 16.72 1.70 -10.77
C GLU A 57 16.35 3.13 -10.33
N ALA A 58 15.91 3.98 -11.27
CA ALA A 58 15.45 5.33 -10.95
C ALA A 58 14.20 5.29 -10.06
N THR A 59 13.27 4.38 -10.36
CA THR A 59 12.07 4.13 -9.55
C THR A 59 12.43 3.68 -8.13
N VAL A 60 13.35 2.73 -7.98
CA VAL A 60 13.81 2.28 -6.67
C VAL A 60 14.44 3.42 -5.88
N ARG A 61 15.31 4.23 -6.50
CA ARG A 61 15.92 5.41 -5.85
C ARG A 61 14.88 6.42 -5.36
N GLU A 62 13.85 6.69 -6.14
CA GLU A 62 12.74 7.58 -5.76
C GLU A 62 12.03 7.05 -4.51
N ILE A 63 11.72 5.76 -4.50
CA ILE A 63 10.91 5.14 -3.45
C ILE A 63 11.72 4.93 -2.16
N VAL A 64 13.00 4.52 -2.23
CA VAL A 64 13.85 4.44 -1.02
C VAL A 64 14.03 5.81 -0.37
N SER A 65 14.10 6.88 -1.18
CA SER A 65 14.13 8.25 -0.66
C SER A 65 12.83 8.61 0.05
N PHE A 66 11.68 8.16 -0.46
CA PHE A 66 10.39 8.37 0.18
C PHE A 66 10.28 7.67 1.54
N PHE A 67 10.80 6.44 1.65
CA PHE A 67 10.77 5.67 2.89
C PHE A 67 11.92 5.99 3.85
N GLY A 68 12.95 6.70 3.40
CA GLY A 68 14.18 6.90 4.17
C GLY A 68 14.99 5.61 4.32
N LEU A 69 14.88 4.69 3.37
CA LEU A 69 15.56 3.40 3.39
C LEU A 69 16.91 3.45 2.67
N PRO A 70 17.87 2.56 3.01
CA PRO A 70 19.05 2.36 2.21
C PRO A 70 18.70 1.73 0.85
N MET A 71 19.49 2.04 -0.18
CA MET A 71 19.33 1.45 -1.51
C MET A 71 19.59 -0.05 -1.43
N PRO A 72 18.63 -0.92 -1.85
CA PRO A 72 18.88 -2.35 -1.89
C PRO A 72 19.86 -2.69 -3.03
N LYS A 73 20.55 -3.80 -2.90
CA LYS A 73 21.29 -4.38 -4.02
C LYS A 73 20.28 -4.94 -5.02
N MET A 74 20.40 -4.55 -6.27
CA MET A 74 19.48 -4.94 -7.33
C MET A 74 20.02 -6.11 -8.12
N GLN A 75 19.16 -7.12 -8.37
CA GLN A 75 19.54 -8.28 -9.14
C GLN A 75 18.40 -8.73 -10.06
N GLU A 76 18.65 -8.78 -11.36
CA GLU A 76 17.72 -9.38 -12.31
C GLU A 76 17.80 -10.91 -12.24
N VAL A 77 16.63 -11.58 -12.14
CA VAL A 77 16.49 -13.03 -12.01
C VAL A 77 15.37 -13.56 -12.90
N GLU A 78 15.41 -14.86 -13.24
CA GLU A 78 14.47 -15.42 -14.22
C GLU A 78 13.06 -15.72 -13.66
N ASN A 79 12.94 -16.01 -12.37
CA ASN A 79 11.76 -16.70 -11.83
C ASN A 79 10.91 -15.86 -10.85
N THR A 80 11.05 -14.55 -10.85
CA THR A 80 10.22 -13.68 -10.00
C THR A 80 9.85 -12.39 -10.73
N VAL A 81 8.68 -11.85 -10.44
CA VAL A 81 8.26 -10.54 -10.96
C VAL A 81 9.06 -9.45 -10.26
N ALA A 82 8.88 -9.36 -8.95
CA ALA A 82 9.67 -8.57 -8.02
C ALA A 82 9.61 -9.25 -6.65
N LYS A 83 10.67 -9.16 -5.88
CA LYS A 83 10.74 -9.68 -4.50
C LYS A 83 11.89 -9.01 -3.78
N ILE A 84 11.63 -8.60 -2.55
CA ILE A 84 12.70 -8.17 -1.65
C ILE A 84 13.10 -9.29 -0.70
N SER A 85 14.38 -9.36 -0.35
CA SER A 85 14.91 -10.28 0.64
C SER A 85 16.02 -9.60 1.41
N THR A 86 16.14 -9.92 2.69
CA THR A 86 17.24 -9.44 3.52
C THR A 86 18.08 -10.65 3.91
N ASN A 87 19.37 -10.56 3.66
CA ASN A 87 20.32 -11.57 4.12
C ASN A 87 20.48 -11.45 5.64
N GLU A 88 20.16 -12.52 6.38
CA GLU A 88 20.16 -12.51 7.85
C GLU A 88 21.58 -12.28 8.42
N ASP A 89 22.60 -12.78 7.74
CA ASP A 89 23.99 -12.69 8.21
C ASP A 89 24.60 -11.31 7.95
N SER A 90 24.47 -10.79 6.73
CA SER A 90 25.03 -9.49 6.32
C SER A 90 24.10 -8.30 6.59
N GLN A 91 22.82 -8.53 6.85
CA GLN A 91 21.77 -7.52 6.95
C GLN A 91 21.62 -6.70 5.66
N GLU A 92 22.20 -7.14 4.57
CA GLU A 92 22.02 -6.50 3.26
C GLU A 92 20.67 -6.87 2.67
N THR A 93 20.00 -5.88 2.13
CA THR A 93 18.73 -6.07 1.44
C THR A 93 18.96 -6.15 -0.06
N GLU A 94 18.34 -7.13 -0.69
CA GLU A 94 18.40 -7.37 -2.12
C GLU A 94 17.00 -7.29 -2.74
N LEU A 95 16.88 -6.54 -3.82
CA LEU A 95 15.67 -6.51 -4.66
C LEU A 95 15.92 -7.38 -5.90
N PHE A 96 15.23 -8.50 -5.95
CA PHE A 96 15.19 -9.39 -7.12
C PHE A 96 14.04 -8.95 -8.03
N TYR A 97 14.27 -8.84 -9.32
CA TYR A 97 13.26 -8.45 -10.29
C TYR A 97 13.48 -9.12 -11.65
N ASN A 98 12.47 -9.13 -12.50
CA ASN A 98 12.57 -9.59 -13.87
C ASN A 98 11.78 -8.67 -14.79
N LEU A 99 12.50 -7.92 -15.63
CA LEU A 99 11.92 -6.94 -16.55
C LEU A 99 10.85 -7.55 -17.46
N LYS A 100 11.15 -8.69 -18.06
CA LYS A 100 10.23 -9.36 -18.97
C LYS A 100 8.95 -9.81 -18.24
N GLN A 101 9.08 -10.43 -17.07
CA GLN A 101 7.92 -10.86 -16.30
C GLN A 101 7.07 -9.70 -15.80
N MET A 102 7.70 -8.61 -15.36
CA MET A 102 7.00 -7.39 -14.97
C MET A 102 6.16 -6.84 -16.13
N GLN A 103 6.72 -6.80 -17.32
CA GLN A 103 6.03 -6.34 -18.53
C GLN A 103 4.92 -7.32 -18.95
N ASP A 104 5.19 -8.63 -18.98
CA ASP A 104 4.24 -9.68 -19.36
C ASP A 104 3.07 -9.80 -18.36
N LYS A 105 3.28 -9.47 -17.09
CA LYS A 105 2.26 -9.53 -16.02
C LYS A 105 1.40 -8.27 -15.91
N SER A 106 1.34 -7.46 -16.95
CA SER A 106 0.55 -6.23 -16.99
C SER A 106 1.02 -5.10 -16.07
N LEU A 107 2.23 -5.20 -15.52
CA LEU A 107 2.92 -4.08 -14.89
C LEU A 107 3.62 -3.21 -15.93
N ASN A 108 3.10 -3.21 -17.14
CA ASN A 108 3.66 -2.56 -18.32
C ASN A 108 3.34 -1.07 -18.39
N ASN A 109 3.23 -0.42 -17.27
CA ASN A 109 3.23 1.04 -17.16
C ASN A 109 4.01 1.49 -15.92
N THR A 110 4.52 2.70 -15.98
CA THR A 110 5.38 3.28 -14.95
C THR A 110 4.67 3.39 -13.60
N ASP A 111 3.36 3.72 -13.58
CA ASP A 111 2.60 3.81 -12.34
C ASP A 111 2.48 2.44 -11.65
N ALA A 112 2.13 1.39 -12.41
CA ALA A 112 2.03 0.04 -11.86
C ALA A 112 3.40 -0.49 -11.41
N LEU A 113 4.48 -0.17 -12.14
CA LEU A 113 5.84 -0.45 -11.72
C LEU A 113 6.16 0.21 -10.38
N LYS A 114 5.90 1.51 -10.24
CA LYS A 114 6.14 2.26 -9.01
C LYS A 114 5.38 1.67 -7.83
N LEU A 115 4.13 1.27 -8.02
CA LEU A 115 3.32 0.66 -6.95
C LEU A 115 3.83 -0.72 -6.56
N CYS A 116 4.23 -1.54 -7.52
CA CYS A 116 4.85 -2.84 -7.24
C CYS A 116 6.16 -2.67 -6.45
N ILE A 117 7.04 -1.77 -6.87
CA ILE A 117 8.31 -1.51 -6.16
C ILE A 117 8.06 -0.88 -4.78
N ALA A 118 7.06 0.00 -4.63
CA ALA A 118 6.71 0.57 -3.33
C ALA A 118 6.20 -0.50 -2.36
N HIS A 119 5.39 -1.45 -2.84
CA HIS A 119 4.96 -2.61 -2.07
C HIS A 119 6.17 -3.44 -1.60
N GLU A 120 7.04 -3.85 -2.51
CA GLU A 120 8.21 -4.67 -2.18
C GLU A 120 9.16 -3.96 -1.19
N LEU A 121 9.47 -2.69 -1.43
CA LEU A 121 10.34 -1.92 -0.53
C LEU A 121 9.70 -1.67 0.84
N CYS A 122 8.38 -1.68 0.93
CA CYS A 122 7.70 -1.62 2.23
C CYS A 122 8.03 -2.84 3.11
N HIS A 123 8.17 -4.03 2.55
CA HIS A 123 8.62 -5.20 3.31
C HIS A 123 9.98 -4.98 3.99
N GLN A 124 10.90 -4.26 3.33
CA GLN A 124 12.17 -3.87 3.96
C GLN A 124 11.95 -2.95 5.17
N ALA A 125 11.01 -2.00 5.03
CA ALA A 125 10.66 -1.07 6.10
C ALA A 125 9.96 -1.75 7.28
N LEU A 126 9.20 -2.83 7.00
CA LEU A 126 8.45 -3.59 7.99
C LEU A 126 9.27 -4.65 8.73
N ARG A 127 10.52 -4.89 8.34
CA ARG A 127 11.36 -5.98 8.85
C ARG A 127 11.34 -6.14 10.38
N ASP A 128 11.31 -5.03 11.09
CA ASP A 128 11.32 -4.99 12.55
C ASP A 128 9.95 -4.64 13.14
N THR A 129 8.90 -4.55 12.32
CA THR A 129 7.55 -4.18 12.74
C THR A 129 6.69 -5.42 12.83
N MET A 130 6.23 -5.75 14.02
CA MET A 130 5.34 -6.89 14.27
C MET A 130 3.90 -6.41 14.47
N PHE A 131 2.98 -6.95 13.66
CA PHE A 131 1.54 -6.68 13.75
C PHE A 131 0.81 -7.91 14.31
N TRP A 132 0.87 -8.13 15.62
CA TRP A 132 0.21 -9.24 16.30
C TRP A 132 -1.32 -9.09 16.38
N ILE A 133 -1.96 -8.72 15.28
CA ILE A 133 -3.39 -8.41 15.26
C ILE A 133 -4.21 -9.58 14.69
N PHE A 134 -3.58 -10.43 13.92
CA PHE A 134 -4.21 -11.54 13.22
C PHE A 134 -3.31 -12.78 13.26
N PRO A 135 -3.85 -14.02 13.26
CA PRO A 135 -3.05 -15.25 13.34
C PRO A 135 -1.99 -15.42 12.26
N ASN A 136 -2.17 -14.82 11.08
CA ASN A 136 -1.20 -14.84 10.01
C ASN A 136 -0.53 -13.47 9.86
N GLU A 137 0.66 -13.32 10.42
CA GLU A 137 1.44 -12.09 10.35
C GLU A 137 1.83 -11.72 8.92
N LEU A 138 2.14 -12.68 8.05
CA LEU A 138 2.50 -12.43 6.66
C LEU A 138 1.36 -11.72 5.93
N TRP A 139 0.11 -12.09 6.18
CA TRP A 139 -1.03 -11.42 5.60
C TRP A 139 -1.13 -9.96 6.03
N ILE A 140 -0.82 -9.67 7.29
CA ILE A 140 -0.84 -8.29 7.79
C ILE A 140 0.29 -7.47 7.17
N GLN A 141 1.46 -8.05 6.98
CA GLN A 141 2.56 -7.40 6.29
C GLN A 141 2.19 -7.09 4.83
N GLU A 142 1.56 -8.02 4.12
CA GLU A 142 1.07 -7.79 2.76
C GLU A 142 0.06 -6.64 2.67
N LEU A 143 -0.92 -6.64 3.58
CA LEU A 143 -1.92 -5.56 3.65
C LEU A 143 -1.28 -4.21 4.02
N ALA A 144 -0.28 -4.21 4.92
CA ALA A 144 0.48 -3.03 5.25
C ALA A 144 1.22 -2.47 4.02
N CYS A 145 1.87 -3.34 3.22
CA CYS A 145 2.54 -2.96 1.99
C CYS A 145 1.55 -2.40 0.95
N ASP A 146 0.36 -2.98 0.84
CA ASP A 146 -0.69 -2.48 -0.05
C ASP A 146 -1.25 -1.12 0.42
N ILE A 147 -1.46 -0.90 1.72
CA ILE A 147 -1.84 0.41 2.28
C ILE A 147 -0.77 1.46 1.97
N VAL A 148 0.50 1.12 2.16
CA VAL A 148 1.61 2.02 1.87
C VAL A 148 1.72 2.32 0.38
N ALA A 149 1.56 1.32 -0.50
CA ALA A 149 1.52 1.53 -1.94
C ALA A 149 0.35 2.45 -2.35
N GLY A 150 -0.82 2.30 -1.71
CA GLY A 150 -1.97 3.18 -1.89
C GLY A 150 -1.70 4.63 -1.48
N ALA A 151 -1.11 4.83 -0.31
CA ALA A 151 -0.71 6.16 0.17
C ALA A 151 0.36 6.80 -0.73
N TYR A 152 1.32 6.01 -1.20
CA TYR A 152 2.32 6.44 -2.18
C TYR A 152 1.66 6.86 -3.51
N ALA A 153 0.67 6.08 -3.98
CA ALA A 153 -0.10 6.42 -5.18
C ALA A 153 -0.81 7.77 -5.03
N GLU A 154 -1.40 8.06 -3.87
CA GLU A 154 -2.07 9.33 -3.63
C GLU A 154 -1.09 10.51 -3.59
N LYS A 155 0.04 10.35 -2.93
CA LYS A 155 1.09 11.37 -2.86
C LYS A 155 1.58 11.79 -4.25
N TYR A 156 1.81 10.83 -5.14
CA TYR A 156 2.39 11.07 -6.47
C TYR A 156 1.37 11.02 -7.59
N PHE A 157 0.08 10.95 -7.24
CA PHE A 157 -1.04 10.95 -8.18
C PHE A 157 -0.95 9.83 -9.23
N LEU A 158 -0.53 8.64 -8.80
CA LEU A 158 -0.38 7.50 -9.68
C LEU A 158 -1.72 6.80 -9.95
N ALA A 159 -1.89 6.26 -11.15
CA ALA A 159 -3.04 5.42 -11.49
C ALA A 159 -2.88 4.02 -10.90
N THR A 160 -3.85 3.57 -10.10
CA THR A 160 -3.80 2.26 -9.42
C THR A 160 -4.44 1.12 -10.20
N ASN A 161 -5.17 1.41 -11.30
CA ASN A 161 -6.02 0.43 -11.98
C ASN A 161 -5.27 -0.81 -12.47
N LYS A 162 -4.08 -0.65 -13.05
CA LYS A 162 -3.26 -1.78 -13.52
C LYS A 162 -2.72 -2.62 -12.37
N TYR A 163 -2.20 -1.97 -11.33
CA TYR A 163 -1.72 -2.65 -10.12
C TYR A 163 -2.87 -3.44 -9.47
N LYS A 164 -4.01 -2.80 -9.23
CA LYS A 164 -5.21 -3.43 -8.67
C LYS A 164 -5.71 -4.59 -9.52
N TRP A 165 -5.65 -4.48 -10.84
CA TRP A 165 -6.02 -5.58 -11.72
C TRP A 165 -5.10 -6.80 -11.53
N VAL A 166 -3.79 -6.59 -11.40
CA VAL A 166 -2.83 -7.68 -11.19
C VAL A 166 -3.08 -8.42 -9.87
N ILE A 167 -3.37 -7.69 -8.79
CA ILE A 167 -3.63 -8.30 -7.48
C ILE A 167 -5.04 -8.88 -7.35
N ASN A 168 -6.04 -8.34 -8.06
CA ASN A 168 -7.43 -8.82 -8.00
C ASN A 168 -7.60 -10.27 -8.46
N MET A 169 -6.74 -10.73 -9.36
CA MET A 169 -6.80 -12.09 -9.92
C MET A 169 -6.15 -13.14 -9.01
N LYS A 170 -5.79 -12.79 -7.78
CA LYS A 170 -5.09 -13.67 -6.85
C LYS A 170 -6.05 -14.23 -5.81
N ASP A 171 -6.07 -15.56 -5.75
CA ASP A 171 -6.69 -16.27 -4.64
C ASP A 171 -5.82 -16.14 -3.38
N ALA A 172 -6.44 -16.34 -2.22
CA ALA A 172 -5.70 -16.39 -0.96
C ALA A 172 -4.70 -17.55 -0.94
N THR A 173 -3.55 -17.31 -0.36
CA THR A 173 -2.46 -18.29 -0.15
C THR A 173 -1.97 -18.19 1.29
N PRO A 174 -1.16 -19.12 1.79
CA PRO A 174 -0.58 -19.00 3.13
C PRO A 174 0.22 -17.70 3.36
N THR A 175 0.74 -17.09 2.30
CA THR A 175 1.58 -15.89 2.37
C THR A 175 0.85 -14.61 1.98
N HIS A 176 -0.24 -14.70 1.23
CA HIS A 176 -0.96 -13.51 0.74
C HIS A 176 -2.47 -13.66 0.97
N PRO A 177 -3.16 -12.62 1.45
CA PRO A 177 -4.61 -12.58 1.49
C PRO A 177 -5.19 -12.51 0.08
N GLU A 178 -6.49 -12.73 -0.06
CA GLU A 178 -7.18 -12.65 -1.34
C GLU A 178 -7.08 -11.24 -1.96
N GLY A 179 -7.07 -11.20 -3.29
CA GLY A 179 -6.90 -9.96 -4.05
C GLY A 179 -7.90 -8.87 -3.72
N LYS A 180 -9.14 -9.22 -3.35
CA LYS A 180 -10.15 -8.25 -2.95
C LYS A 180 -9.75 -7.46 -1.71
N LEU A 181 -9.26 -8.14 -0.66
CA LEU A 181 -8.80 -7.49 0.56
C LEU A 181 -7.57 -6.61 0.29
N ARG A 182 -6.68 -7.08 -0.57
CA ARG A 182 -5.51 -6.31 -1.01
C ARG A 182 -5.91 -5.02 -1.75
N ILE A 183 -6.92 -5.08 -2.64
CA ILE A 183 -7.45 -3.89 -3.31
C ILE A 183 -8.05 -2.90 -2.31
N LEU A 184 -8.82 -3.39 -1.33
CA LEU A 184 -9.38 -2.54 -0.29
C LEU A 184 -8.27 -1.87 0.52
N ALA A 185 -7.17 -2.57 0.80
CA ALA A 185 -5.99 -2.00 1.48
C ALA A 185 -5.35 -0.87 0.67
N VAL A 186 -5.16 -1.05 -0.65
CA VAL A 186 -4.66 0.00 -1.55
C VAL A 186 -5.59 1.23 -1.52
N ASP A 187 -6.90 1.03 -1.65
CA ASP A 187 -7.85 2.14 -1.65
C ASP A 187 -7.91 2.84 -0.29
N TYR A 188 -7.86 2.09 0.80
CA TYR A 188 -7.81 2.63 2.15
C TYR A 188 -6.59 3.52 2.39
N GLY A 189 -5.41 3.09 1.94
CA GLY A 189 -4.18 3.88 1.99
C GLY A 189 -4.30 5.19 1.22
N ARG A 190 -4.90 5.17 0.04
CA ARG A 190 -5.16 6.37 -0.77
C ARG A 190 -6.11 7.35 -0.10
N GLU A 191 -7.25 6.85 0.35
CA GLU A 191 -8.32 7.68 0.93
C GLU A 191 -7.88 8.37 2.23
N ASN A 192 -7.02 7.72 3.01
CA ASN A 192 -6.57 8.24 4.29
C ASN A 192 -5.22 8.97 4.24
N TYR A 193 -4.55 9.05 3.08
CA TYR A 193 -3.24 9.67 2.95
C TYR A 193 -3.23 11.14 3.43
N LEU A 194 -4.20 11.95 3.02
CA LEU A 194 -4.25 13.37 3.40
C LEU A 194 -4.44 13.57 4.90
N GLN A 195 -5.19 12.67 5.55
CA GLN A 195 -5.36 12.71 7.00
C GLN A 195 -4.03 12.46 7.70
N VAL A 196 -3.35 11.36 7.37
CA VAL A 196 -2.08 11.01 8.02
C VAL A 196 -0.94 11.98 7.67
N MET A 197 -1.00 12.63 6.51
CA MET A 197 -0.02 13.64 6.13
C MET A 197 -0.06 14.88 7.04
N SER A 198 -1.24 15.24 7.53
CA SER A 198 -1.45 16.41 8.40
C SER A 198 -1.13 16.17 9.87
N GLU A 199 -0.88 14.94 10.30
CA GLU A 199 -0.73 14.54 11.69
C GLU A 199 0.74 14.58 12.19
N GLY A 200 1.23 15.75 12.65
CA GLY A 200 2.38 15.87 13.55
C GLY A 200 3.79 15.58 12.98
N ASP A 201 4.77 15.48 13.89
CA ASP A 201 6.22 15.38 13.57
C ASP A 201 6.73 13.95 13.38
N THR A 202 5.87 12.93 13.51
CA THR A 202 6.24 11.53 13.31
C THR A 202 6.60 11.28 11.83
N PRO A 203 7.59 10.43 11.52
CA PRO A 203 7.93 10.06 10.14
C PRO A 203 6.70 9.64 9.33
N LEU A 204 6.63 10.05 8.07
CA LEU A 204 5.46 9.82 7.22
C LEU A 204 5.12 8.33 7.10
N LEU A 205 6.12 7.46 6.97
CA LEU A 205 5.92 6.02 6.89
C LEU A 205 5.22 5.49 8.15
N ASP A 206 5.65 5.89 9.35
CA ASP A 206 5.04 5.45 10.60
C ASP A 206 3.57 5.90 10.71
N ARG A 207 3.28 7.11 10.21
CA ARG A 207 1.90 7.61 10.15
C ARG A 207 1.04 6.80 9.18
N ILE A 208 1.58 6.42 8.02
CA ILE A 208 0.86 5.55 7.08
C ILE A 208 0.66 4.16 7.72
N LEU A 209 1.67 3.60 8.36
CA LEU A 209 1.58 2.30 9.04
C LEU A 209 0.57 2.30 10.19
N SER A 210 0.29 3.45 10.80
CA SER A 210 -0.77 3.57 11.81
C SER A 210 -2.18 3.29 11.27
N LEU A 211 -2.37 3.26 9.95
CA LEU A 211 -3.61 2.87 9.29
C LEU A 211 -3.86 1.35 9.29
N VAL A 212 -2.81 0.54 9.47
CA VAL A 212 -2.90 -0.92 9.36
C VAL A 212 -3.83 -1.53 10.42
N PRO A 213 -3.68 -1.25 11.73
CA PRO A 213 -4.56 -1.84 12.74
C PRO A 213 -6.04 -1.51 12.54
N PRO A 214 -6.47 -0.26 12.29
CA PRO A 214 -7.87 0.04 12.03
C PRO A 214 -8.43 -0.72 10.83
N PHE A 215 -7.68 -0.78 9.72
CA PHE A 215 -8.07 -1.54 8.54
C PHE A 215 -8.28 -3.02 8.84
N VAL A 216 -7.32 -3.65 9.53
CA VAL A 216 -7.39 -5.08 9.89
C VAL A 216 -8.59 -5.37 10.81
N TYR A 217 -8.86 -4.51 11.79
CA TYR A 217 -10.02 -4.66 12.66
C TYR A 217 -11.35 -4.53 11.90
N GLU A 218 -11.43 -3.61 10.95
CA GLU A 218 -12.63 -3.42 10.12
C GLU A 218 -12.93 -4.67 9.26
N HIS A 219 -11.88 -5.32 8.76
CA HIS A 219 -11.97 -6.47 7.85
C HIS A 219 -11.67 -7.82 8.51
N MET A 220 -11.71 -7.89 9.85
CA MET A 220 -11.32 -9.09 10.60
C MET A 220 -12.14 -10.33 10.23
N LEU A 221 -13.45 -10.16 9.98
CA LEU A 221 -14.33 -11.28 9.63
C LEU A 221 -14.05 -11.84 8.24
N GLU A 222 -13.75 -10.97 7.28
CA GLU A 222 -13.36 -11.35 5.92
C GLU A 222 -12.01 -12.08 5.93
N LEU A 223 -11.05 -11.54 6.67
CA LEU A 223 -9.74 -12.16 6.86
C LEU A 223 -9.86 -13.54 7.51
N ALA A 224 -10.66 -13.69 8.55
CA ALA A 224 -10.86 -14.97 9.22
C ALA A 224 -11.46 -16.01 8.28
N LYS A 225 -12.52 -15.68 7.54
CA LYS A 225 -13.15 -16.57 6.56
C LYS A 225 -12.18 -16.98 5.46
N SER A 226 -11.43 -16.02 4.92
CA SER A 226 -10.44 -16.30 3.88
C SER A 226 -9.32 -17.18 4.40
N TRP A 227 -8.89 -17.00 5.65
CA TRP A 227 -7.88 -17.81 6.30
C TRP A 227 -8.36 -19.25 6.57
N GLU A 228 -9.60 -19.45 7.03
CA GLU A 228 -10.21 -20.76 7.19
C GLU A 228 -10.17 -21.55 5.86
N MET A 229 -10.55 -20.92 4.75
CA MET A 229 -10.49 -21.56 3.42
C MET A 229 -9.06 -22.00 3.03
N VAL A 230 -8.05 -21.22 3.40
CA VAL A 230 -6.65 -21.56 3.11
C VAL A 230 -6.17 -22.72 4.00
N GLN A 231 -6.60 -22.81 5.22
CA GLN A 231 -6.26 -23.89 6.14
C GLN A 231 -6.86 -25.24 5.70
N ASP A 232 -8.08 -25.23 5.15
CA ASP A 232 -8.75 -26.44 4.64
C ASP A 232 -8.04 -27.05 3.40
N LEU A 233 -7.14 -26.31 2.77
CA LEU A 233 -6.37 -26.76 1.58
C LEU A 233 -5.14 -27.63 1.90
N ASP A 234 -5.15 -28.42 2.98
CA ASP A 234 -4.08 -29.42 3.34
C ASP A 234 -2.64 -28.89 3.25
N TRP A 235 -2.46 -27.61 3.56
CA TRP A 235 -1.14 -26.95 3.61
C TRP A 235 -0.26 -27.42 4.79
N GLU A 236 -0.82 -28.24 5.71
CA GLU A 236 -0.09 -28.78 6.87
C GLU A 236 1.19 -29.52 6.48
N LYS A 237 1.27 -30.02 5.24
CA LYS A 237 2.45 -30.73 4.74
C LYS A 237 3.58 -29.83 4.26
N THR A 238 3.36 -28.55 4.08
CA THR A 238 4.29 -27.69 3.33
C THR A 238 4.86 -26.51 4.12
N PHE A 239 4.20 -26.00 5.14
CA PHE A 239 4.70 -24.86 5.91
C PHE A 239 4.28 -24.93 7.37
N PHE A 240 5.22 -24.59 8.23
CA PHE A 240 5.12 -24.49 9.68
C PHE A 240 3.76 -23.98 10.14
N ASN A 241 3.14 -24.73 11.04
CA ASN A 241 1.98 -24.32 11.82
C ASN A 241 2.49 -23.42 12.96
N PRO A 242 2.58 -22.10 12.79
CA PRO A 242 2.96 -21.26 13.92
C PRO A 242 1.89 -21.41 14.99
N PRO A 243 2.26 -21.54 16.26
CA PRO A 243 1.26 -21.55 17.33
C PRO A 243 0.43 -20.26 17.19
N PRO A 244 -0.90 -20.33 17.40
CA PRO A 244 -1.74 -19.16 17.29
C PRO A 244 -1.14 -18.04 18.15
N PRO A 245 -0.89 -16.86 17.57
CA PRO A 245 -0.33 -15.75 18.33
C PRO A 245 -1.29 -15.47 19.49
N LYS A 246 -0.73 -15.27 20.67
CA LYS A 246 -1.54 -14.80 21.80
C LYS A 246 -2.17 -13.47 21.38
N PRO A 247 -3.49 -13.30 21.59
CA PRO A 247 -4.12 -12.02 21.32
C PRO A 247 -3.29 -10.90 21.92
N LEU A 248 -2.97 -9.90 21.13
CA LEU A 248 -2.22 -8.75 21.61
C LEU A 248 -3.08 -8.04 22.65
N ASP A 249 -2.63 -8.03 23.89
CA ASP A 249 -3.24 -7.18 24.92
C ASP A 249 -2.84 -5.72 24.66
N ILE A 250 -3.67 -5.04 23.89
CA ILE A 250 -3.46 -3.62 23.52
C ILE A 250 -3.29 -2.74 24.76
N ASP A 251 -3.99 -3.06 25.84
CA ASP A 251 -3.98 -2.24 27.05
C ASP A 251 -2.66 -2.39 27.82
N SER A 252 -1.96 -3.52 27.65
CA SER A 252 -0.64 -3.77 28.25
C SER A 252 0.52 -3.08 27.52
N LEU A 253 0.31 -2.61 26.27
CA LEU A 253 1.33 -1.92 25.51
C LEU A 253 1.66 -0.54 26.11
N PRO A 254 2.92 -0.06 26.01
CA PRO A 254 3.25 1.32 26.37
C PRO A 254 2.39 2.35 25.64
N ASP A 255 2.06 3.46 26.25
CA ASP A 255 1.23 4.51 25.63
C ASP A 255 1.91 5.17 24.41
N THR A 256 3.22 5.06 24.30
CA THR A 256 4.01 5.47 23.14
C THR A 256 3.95 4.49 21.98
N ASN A 257 3.34 3.29 22.18
CA ASN A 257 3.26 2.29 21.13
C ASN A 257 2.25 2.73 20.05
N LEU A 258 2.69 2.76 18.79
CA LEU A 258 1.90 3.25 17.65
C LEU A 258 0.63 2.43 17.44
N ILE A 259 0.69 1.10 17.64
CA ILE A 259 -0.47 0.21 17.51
C ILE A 259 -1.53 0.57 18.57
N LYS A 260 -1.11 0.73 19.84
CA LYS A 260 -2.00 1.16 20.91
C LYS A 260 -2.67 2.49 20.60
N GLN A 261 -1.89 3.47 20.16
CA GLN A 261 -2.42 4.78 19.80
C GLN A 261 -3.41 4.73 18.63
N ALA A 262 -3.13 3.94 17.59
CA ALA A 262 -4.02 3.76 16.45
C ALA A 262 -5.36 3.12 16.86
N VAL A 263 -5.29 2.05 17.67
CA VAL A 263 -6.50 1.37 18.19
C VAL A 263 -7.32 2.29 19.08
N LEU A 264 -6.69 3.04 19.98
CA LEU A 264 -7.40 3.98 20.85
C LEU A 264 -8.08 5.10 20.05
N ARG A 265 -7.43 5.63 19.03
CA ARG A 265 -8.02 6.62 18.12
C ARG A 265 -9.23 6.04 17.38
N HIS A 266 -9.11 4.84 16.83
CA HIS A 266 -10.22 4.17 16.16
C HIS A 266 -11.40 3.91 17.08
N ARG A 267 -11.16 3.40 18.31
CA ARG A 267 -12.21 3.21 19.32
C ARG A 267 -12.91 4.53 19.70
N ALA A 268 -12.16 5.65 19.72
CA ALA A 268 -12.75 6.96 19.99
C ALA A 268 -13.64 7.43 18.82
N GLN A 269 -13.21 7.25 17.58
CA GLN A 269 -14.00 7.60 16.39
C GLN A 269 -15.30 6.78 16.28
N LEU A 270 -15.27 5.50 16.62
CA LEU A 270 -16.48 4.66 16.66
C LEU A 270 -17.49 5.19 17.69
N LYS A 271 -17.04 5.54 18.89
CA LYS A 271 -17.91 6.12 19.94
C LYS A 271 -18.52 7.48 19.55
N GLU A 272 -17.86 8.26 18.71
CA GLU A 272 -18.41 9.52 18.19
C GLU A 272 -19.47 9.30 17.11
N LYS A 273 -19.37 8.22 16.34
CA LYS A 273 -20.36 7.86 15.31
C LYS A 273 -21.64 7.25 15.88
N GLU A 274 -21.60 6.75 17.11
CA GLU A 274 -22.75 6.18 17.82
C GLU A 274 -23.57 7.22 18.63
N LYS A 275 -23.08 8.45 18.72
CA LYS A 275 -23.79 9.61 19.32
C LYS A 275 -24.48 10.46 18.26
#